data_98b4dd9a0348e3cb8a73358b6d3a902b
#
_entry.id   98b4dd9a0348e3cb8a73358b6d3a902b
#
_cell.length_a   1.000
_cell.length_b   1.000
_cell.length_c   1.000
_cell.angle_alpha   90.00
_cell.angle_beta   90.00
_cell.angle_gamma   90.00
#
_symmetry.space_group_name_H-M   'P 1'
#
loop_
_entity.id
_entity.type
_entity.pdbx_description
1 polymer ?
#
loop_
_entity_poly.entity_id
_entity_poly.type
_entity_poly.pdbx_seq_one_letter_code
_entity_poly.pdbx_strand_id
1 'polypeptide(L)'
;LKDITFRAVEILKKSSYILCEDTRVSKNLLSRYAIKSKLISNHKFNEIKNLSKIIELLKSGAMISLISDAGTPSISDPGAILVNECVKNHIKIIPIPGPSAVATAVSISGFSEKFFFYGFLPDKKQNLLNEFKKLSKFDNSIVFFVSPKKINKVIPDIKNNFIGRK
;
A
#
# COMPACT_ATOMS: atom_id res chain seq x y z
N LEU A 1 9.23 8.50 -8.93
CA LEU A 1 9.73 9.73 -8.30
C LEU A 1 9.05 11.01 -8.81
N LYS A 2 8.51 11.03 -10.04
CA LYS A 2 7.84 12.21 -10.61
C LYS A 2 6.39 12.39 -10.10
N ASP A 3 5.77 11.33 -9.62
CA ASP A 3 4.36 11.33 -9.20
C ASP A 3 4.14 11.67 -7.73
N ILE A 4 5.21 11.98 -6.98
CA ILE A 4 5.07 12.46 -5.61
C ILE A 4 4.51 13.89 -5.61
N THR A 5 3.58 14.16 -4.70
CA THR A 5 2.99 15.50 -4.59
C THR A 5 3.92 16.48 -3.86
N PHE A 6 3.82 17.77 -4.15
CA PHE A 6 4.54 18.82 -3.43
C PHE A 6 4.27 18.75 -1.93
N ARG A 7 3.00 18.55 -1.54
CA ARG A 7 2.60 18.42 -0.13
C ARG A 7 3.28 17.22 0.54
N ALA A 8 3.42 16.09 -0.14
CA ALA A 8 4.12 14.95 0.41
C ALA A 8 5.60 15.27 0.69
N VAL A 9 6.28 15.95 -0.24
CA VAL A 9 7.67 16.39 -0.06
C VAL A 9 7.81 17.33 1.12
N GLU A 10 6.93 18.32 1.25
CA GLU A 10 6.93 19.27 2.37
C GLU A 10 6.74 18.57 3.72
N ILE A 11 5.79 17.65 3.81
CA ILE A 11 5.51 16.88 5.02
C ILE A 11 6.70 15.99 5.40
N LEU A 12 7.27 15.30 4.43
CA LEU A 12 8.45 14.47 4.67
C LEU A 12 9.65 15.28 5.17
N LYS A 13 9.86 16.50 4.67
CA LYS A 13 10.90 17.41 5.16
C LYS A 13 10.68 17.86 6.61
N LYS A 14 9.43 17.97 7.04
CA LYS A 14 9.05 18.38 8.41
C LYS A 14 9.04 17.21 9.39
N SER A 15 9.02 15.98 8.92
CA SER A 15 8.92 14.79 9.77
C SER A 15 10.21 14.54 10.55
N SER A 16 10.09 14.25 11.83
CA SER A 16 11.21 13.84 12.69
C SER A 16 11.70 12.45 12.29
N TYR A 17 10.75 11.59 11.94
CA TYR A 17 11.01 10.20 11.52
C TYR A 17 10.17 9.86 10.30
N ILE A 18 10.71 8.96 9.47
CA ILE A 18 9.99 8.37 8.34
C ILE A 18 10.05 6.85 8.48
N LEU A 19 8.89 6.24 8.59
CA LEU A 19 8.73 4.79 8.57
C LEU A 19 8.69 4.33 7.11
N CYS A 20 9.45 3.30 6.77
CA CYS A 20 9.53 2.76 5.41
C CYS A 20 9.82 1.27 5.42
N GLU A 21 9.44 0.56 4.38
CA GLU A 21 9.66 -0.89 4.27
C GLU A 21 11.13 -1.22 4.06
N ASP A 22 11.72 -0.71 2.97
CA ASP A 22 13.14 -0.85 2.67
C ASP A 22 13.82 0.53 2.72
N THR A 23 14.70 0.69 3.72
CA THR A 23 15.46 1.94 3.89
C THR A 23 16.37 2.26 2.71
N ARG A 24 16.80 1.27 1.93
CA ARG A 24 17.66 1.44 0.74
C ARG A 24 16.86 2.07 -0.40
N VAL A 25 15.65 1.59 -0.64
CA VAL A 25 14.71 2.12 -1.65
C VAL A 25 14.31 3.55 -1.26
N SER A 26 13.91 3.73 -0.01
CA SER A 26 13.47 5.04 0.51
C SER A 26 14.58 6.09 0.48
N LYS A 27 15.85 5.72 0.74
CA LYS A 27 16.99 6.65 0.63
C LYS A 27 17.10 7.31 -0.75
N ASN A 28 16.78 6.59 -1.83
CA ASN A 28 16.79 7.15 -3.18
C ASN A 28 15.76 8.29 -3.34
N LEU A 29 14.54 8.07 -2.82
CA LEU A 29 13.49 9.10 -2.80
C LEU A 29 13.93 10.30 -1.97
N LEU A 30 14.37 10.06 -0.74
CA LEU A 30 14.72 11.13 0.21
C LEU A 30 15.91 11.95 -0.27
N SER A 31 16.93 11.32 -0.83
CA SER A 31 18.10 12.00 -1.42
C SER A 31 17.69 12.90 -2.59
N ARG A 32 16.78 12.44 -3.45
CA ARG A 32 16.28 13.22 -4.60
C ARG A 32 15.64 14.55 -4.19
N TYR A 33 14.99 14.59 -3.02
CA TYR A 33 14.29 15.77 -2.51
C TYR A 33 15.00 16.45 -1.35
N ALA A 34 16.26 16.08 -1.07
CA ALA A 34 17.07 16.60 0.03
C ALA A 34 16.38 16.51 1.40
N ILE A 35 15.70 15.36 1.66
CA ILE A 35 15.02 15.08 2.92
C ILE A 35 16.01 14.40 3.86
N LYS A 36 16.20 14.95 5.08
CA LYS A 36 17.20 14.50 6.08
C LYS A 36 16.58 13.80 7.29
N SER A 37 15.30 13.49 7.27
CA SER A 37 14.57 12.84 8.37
C SER A 37 15.17 11.47 8.70
N LYS A 38 15.07 11.07 9.97
CA LYS A 38 15.55 9.75 10.44
C LYS A 38 14.65 8.64 9.91
N LEU A 39 15.25 7.61 9.30
CA LEU A 39 14.51 6.44 8.82
C LEU A 39 14.35 5.39 9.94
N ILE A 40 13.17 4.81 10.01
CA ILE A 40 12.86 3.63 10.82
C ILE A 40 12.29 2.58 9.86
N SER A 41 12.93 1.41 9.81
CA SER A 41 12.40 0.28 9.04
C SER A 41 11.11 -0.22 9.69
N ASN A 42 10.03 -0.30 8.91
CA ASN A 42 8.71 -0.77 9.32
C ASN A 42 8.09 -1.60 8.20
N HIS A 43 8.27 -2.89 8.28
CA HIS A 43 7.79 -3.86 7.30
C HIS A 43 6.98 -4.96 8.00
N LYS A 44 6.31 -5.80 7.24
CA LYS A 44 5.40 -6.85 7.71
C LYS A 44 5.94 -7.70 8.88
N PHE A 45 7.26 -7.93 8.94
CA PHE A 45 7.88 -8.81 9.96
C PHE A 45 8.32 -8.07 11.23
N ASN A 46 8.39 -6.74 11.22
CA ASN A 46 8.83 -5.96 12.39
C ASN A 46 7.82 -4.91 12.85
N GLU A 47 6.71 -4.71 12.13
CA GLU A 47 5.69 -3.70 12.43
C GLU A 47 5.17 -3.83 13.85
N ILE A 48 4.81 -5.04 14.29
CA ILE A 48 4.33 -5.30 15.65
C ILE A 48 5.42 -5.01 16.70
N LYS A 49 6.66 -5.43 16.42
CA LYS A 49 7.79 -5.20 17.35
C LYS A 49 8.08 -3.71 17.55
N ASN A 50 7.94 -2.92 16.52
CA ASN A 50 8.24 -1.49 16.55
C ASN A 50 7.09 -0.64 17.10
N LEU A 51 5.88 -1.20 17.20
CA LEU A 51 4.64 -0.48 17.46
C LEU A 51 4.71 0.37 18.73
N SER A 52 5.07 -0.22 19.89
CA SER A 52 5.16 0.48 21.18
C SER A 52 6.07 1.70 21.09
N LYS A 53 7.27 1.51 20.55
CA LYS A 53 8.26 2.59 20.38
C LYS A 53 7.74 3.72 19.50
N ILE A 54 7.06 3.38 18.41
CA ILE A 54 6.49 4.38 17.48
C ILE A 54 5.39 5.18 18.18
N ILE A 55 4.51 4.51 18.93
CA ILE A 55 3.44 5.18 19.69
C ILE A 55 4.02 6.10 20.77
N GLU A 56 5.06 5.70 21.49
CA GLU A 56 5.75 6.55 22.47
C GLU A 56 6.33 7.82 21.81
N LEU A 57 7.00 7.67 20.67
CA LEU A 57 7.52 8.82 19.91
C LEU A 57 6.39 9.77 19.47
N LEU A 58 5.27 9.24 19.00
CA LEU A 58 4.11 10.04 18.62
C LEU A 58 3.51 10.76 19.83
N LYS A 59 3.37 10.10 20.98
CA LYS A 59 2.90 10.71 22.24
C LYS A 59 3.84 11.78 22.78
N SER A 60 5.14 11.67 22.52
CA SER A 60 6.13 12.72 22.87
C SER A 60 6.10 13.92 21.93
N GLY A 61 5.19 13.97 20.96
CA GLY A 61 5.04 15.08 20.02
C GLY A 61 5.88 14.95 18.74
N ALA A 62 6.53 13.82 18.51
CA ALA A 62 7.27 13.61 17.27
C ALA A 62 6.31 13.52 16.06
N MET A 63 6.64 14.22 14.99
CA MET A 63 5.97 14.08 13.71
C MET A 63 6.56 12.91 12.92
N ILE A 64 5.74 11.91 12.64
CA ILE A 64 6.16 10.68 11.95
C ILE A 64 5.38 10.53 10.65
N SER A 65 6.07 10.31 9.55
CA SER A 65 5.47 9.95 8.26
C SER A 65 5.65 8.46 7.99
N LEU A 66 4.64 7.83 7.39
CA LEU A 66 4.73 6.48 6.87
C LEU A 66 4.74 6.54 5.34
N ILE A 67 5.70 5.86 4.73
CA ILE A 67 5.79 5.68 3.28
C ILE A 67 5.91 4.21 2.92
N SER A 68 5.44 3.83 1.75
CA SER A 68 5.67 2.53 1.13
C SER A 68 6.72 2.62 0.02
N ASP A 69 7.25 1.50 -0.43
CA ASP A 69 8.22 1.45 -1.53
C ASP A 69 7.61 1.90 -2.86
N ALA A 70 6.30 1.69 -3.03
CA ALA A 70 5.53 2.19 -4.18
C ALA A 70 4.05 2.38 -3.81
N GLY A 71 3.41 3.42 -4.36
CA GLY A 71 1.97 3.66 -4.17
C GLY A 71 1.62 4.26 -2.81
N THR A 72 0.50 3.80 -2.24
CA THR A 72 -0.09 4.34 -1.01
C THR A 72 0.14 3.38 0.15
N PRO A 73 0.72 3.81 1.27
CA PRO A 73 0.89 2.99 2.47
C PRO A 73 -0.42 2.35 2.95
N SER A 74 -0.34 1.21 3.60
CA SER A 74 -1.46 0.41 4.13
C SER A 74 -2.40 -0.21 3.06
N ILE A 75 -2.18 0.04 1.78
CA ILE A 75 -2.94 -0.56 0.68
C ILE A 75 -2.13 -1.73 0.09
N SER A 76 -2.32 -2.90 0.63
CA SER A 76 -1.50 -4.12 0.40
C SER A 76 -0.04 -4.00 0.88
N ASP A 77 0.25 -2.98 1.68
CA ASP A 77 1.54 -2.63 2.26
C ASP A 77 1.43 -2.52 3.80
N PRO A 78 2.54 -2.51 4.54
CA PRO A 78 2.54 -2.28 5.99
C PRO A 78 1.92 -0.93 6.38
N GLY A 79 1.35 -0.84 7.59
CA GLY A 79 0.83 0.40 8.15
C GLY A 79 -0.54 0.29 8.79
N ALA A 80 -1.38 -0.66 8.37
CA ALA A 80 -2.72 -0.80 8.91
C ALA A 80 -2.74 -1.06 10.44
N ILE A 81 -1.77 -1.81 10.95
CA ILE A 81 -1.62 -2.08 12.40
C ILE A 81 -1.29 -0.78 13.13
N LEU A 82 -0.34 0.00 12.63
CA LEU A 82 0.03 1.29 13.20
C LEU A 82 -1.14 2.28 13.15
N VAL A 83 -1.83 2.39 12.03
CA VAL A 83 -3.00 3.27 11.89
C VAL A 83 -4.07 2.91 12.91
N ASN A 84 -4.40 1.61 13.07
CA ASN A 84 -5.37 1.16 14.06
C ASN A 84 -4.93 1.50 15.48
N GLU A 85 -3.65 1.33 15.81
CA GLU A 85 -3.13 1.65 17.14
C GLU A 85 -3.12 3.17 17.41
N CYS A 86 -2.83 3.99 16.40
CA CYS A 86 -2.96 5.44 16.49
C CYS A 86 -4.41 5.85 16.79
N VAL A 87 -5.40 5.25 16.12
CA VAL A 87 -6.82 5.50 16.38
C VAL A 87 -7.19 5.17 17.83
N LYS A 88 -6.79 4.00 18.34
CA LYS A 88 -7.03 3.60 19.74
C LYS A 88 -6.41 4.56 20.76
N ASN A 89 -5.28 5.15 20.42
CA ASN A 89 -4.56 6.09 21.28
C ASN A 89 -4.93 7.56 21.04
N HIS A 90 -5.98 7.84 20.24
CA HIS A 90 -6.41 9.19 19.87
C HIS A 90 -5.31 10.06 19.24
N ILE A 91 -4.36 9.42 18.57
CA ILE A 91 -3.29 10.11 17.84
C ILE A 91 -3.83 10.55 16.49
N LYS A 92 -3.65 11.83 16.16
CA LYS A 92 -4.12 12.42 14.90
C LYS A 92 -3.41 11.81 13.71
N ILE A 93 -4.17 11.30 12.74
CA ILE A 93 -3.68 10.77 11.47
C ILE A 93 -4.07 11.73 10.35
N ILE A 94 -3.11 12.10 9.51
CA ILE A 94 -3.32 13.02 8.40
C ILE A 94 -2.99 12.28 7.09
N PRO A 95 -3.99 11.98 6.25
CA PRO A 95 -3.75 11.36 4.95
C PRO A 95 -3.12 12.37 3.99
N ILE A 96 -2.09 11.93 3.28
CA ILE A 96 -1.45 12.69 2.21
C ILE A 96 -1.74 11.97 0.89
N PRO A 97 -2.65 12.47 0.04
CA PRO A 97 -2.93 11.87 -1.25
C PRO A 97 -1.69 11.78 -2.13
N GLY A 98 -1.61 10.70 -2.88
CA GLY A 98 -0.49 10.42 -3.76
C GLY A 98 -0.85 9.40 -4.84
N PRO A 99 0.14 8.84 -5.55
CA PRO A 99 -0.06 7.87 -6.62
C PRO A 99 -0.72 6.60 -6.09
N SER A 100 -1.65 6.06 -6.89
CA SER A 100 -2.31 4.79 -6.61
C SER A 100 -2.47 4.00 -7.91
N ALA A 101 -1.79 2.87 -8.00
CA ALA A 101 -1.91 1.98 -9.16
C ALA A 101 -3.35 1.47 -9.35
N VAL A 102 -4.08 1.26 -8.25
CA VAL A 102 -5.49 0.83 -8.28
C VAL A 102 -6.37 1.89 -8.93
N ALA A 103 -6.32 3.13 -8.44
CA ALA A 103 -7.11 4.21 -9.00
C ALA A 103 -6.73 4.50 -10.46
N THR A 104 -5.44 4.47 -10.78
CA THR A 104 -4.94 4.67 -12.15
C THR A 104 -5.44 3.59 -13.09
N ALA A 105 -5.37 2.31 -12.70
CA ALA A 105 -5.86 1.21 -13.51
C ALA A 105 -7.36 1.32 -13.78
N VAL A 106 -8.16 1.64 -12.75
CA VAL A 106 -9.61 1.81 -12.90
C VAL A 106 -9.93 2.98 -13.83
N SER A 107 -9.26 4.12 -13.69
CA SER A 107 -9.54 5.33 -14.50
C SER A 107 -9.32 5.15 -15.99
N ILE A 108 -8.45 4.24 -16.42
CA ILE A 108 -8.15 3.97 -17.83
C ILE A 108 -8.77 2.67 -18.36
N SER A 109 -9.41 1.89 -17.51
CA SER A 109 -9.95 0.57 -17.90
C SER A 109 -11.16 0.65 -18.83
N GLY A 110 -11.92 1.73 -18.78
CA GLY A 110 -13.22 1.85 -19.45
C GLY A 110 -14.28 0.90 -18.87
N PHE A 111 -14.05 0.30 -17.70
CA PHE A 111 -14.99 -0.55 -16.98
C PHE A 111 -15.85 0.28 -16.00
N SER A 112 -16.55 -0.39 -15.09
CA SER A 112 -17.36 0.28 -14.08
C SER A 112 -16.48 1.09 -13.11
N GLU A 113 -16.96 2.29 -12.70
CA GLU A 113 -16.38 3.07 -11.60
C GLU A 113 -16.53 2.38 -10.24
N LYS A 114 -17.49 1.45 -10.12
CA LYS A 114 -17.65 0.60 -8.95
C LYS A 114 -16.71 -0.60 -9.08
N PHE A 115 -15.78 -0.71 -8.15
CA PHE A 115 -14.79 -1.79 -8.17
C PHE A 115 -14.53 -2.35 -6.79
N PHE A 116 -14.11 -3.59 -6.76
CA PHE A 116 -13.60 -4.27 -5.59
C PHE A 116 -12.09 -4.47 -5.72
N PHE A 117 -11.32 -3.94 -4.79
CA PHE A 117 -9.87 -4.18 -4.74
C PHE A 117 -9.56 -5.34 -3.80
N TYR A 118 -9.02 -6.42 -4.35
CA TYR A 118 -8.70 -7.64 -3.62
C TYR A 118 -7.31 -7.61 -2.97
N GLY A 119 -6.36 -6.84 -3.51
CA GLY A 119 -4.95 -6.92 -3.15
C GLY A 119 -4.19 -7.98 -3.93
N PHE A 120 -3.17 -8.61 -3.32
CA PHE A 120 -2.38 -9.65 -3.97
C PHE A 120 -3.11 -11.01 -3.98
N LEU A 121 -3.05 -11.68 -5.13
CA LEU A 121 -3.61 -13.02 -5.28
C LEU A 121 -2.81 -14.06 -4.49
N PRO A 122 -3.47 -15.12 -3.97
CA PRO A 122 -2.80 -16.22 -3.28
C PRO A 122 -1.78 -16.94 -4.15
N ASP A 123 -0.66 -17.35 -3.57
CA ASP A 123 0.39 -18.09 -4.27
C ASP A 123 0.04 -19.56 -4.54
N LYS A 124 -0.68 -20.18 -3.61
CA LYS A 124 -1.08 -21.58 -3.72
C LYS A 124 -2.25 -21.72 -4.69
N LYS A 125 -2.10 -22.54 -5.72
CA LYS A 125 -3.08 -22.77 -6.80
C LYS A 125 -4.50 -23.03 -6.29
N GLN A 126 -4.65 -23.91 -5.31
CA GLN A 126 -5.95 -24.24 -4.76
C GLN A 126 -6.63 -23.04 -4.11
N ASN A 127 -5.88 -22.24 -3.34
CA ASN A 127 -6.40 -21.04 -2.71
C ASN A 127 -6.80 -20.00 -3.76
N LEU A 128 -5.98 -19.83 -4.81
CA LEU A 128 -6.28 -18.94 -5.93
C LEU A 128 -7.60 -19.29 -6.60
N LEU A 129 -7.80 -20.58 -6.93
CA LEU A 129 -9.03 -21.05 -7.57
C LEU A 129 -10.27 -20.89 -6.66
N ASN A 130 -10.11 -21.13 -5.37
CA ASN A 130 -11.18 -20.89 -4.39
C ASN A 130 -11.56 -19.39 -4.30
N GLU A 131 -10.57 -18.50 -4.31
CA GLU A 131 -10.85 -17.06 -4.33
C GLU A 131 -11.48 -16.62 -5.66
N PHE A 132 -11.03 -17.13 -6.80
CA PHE A 132 -11.65 -16.81 -8.09
C PHE A 132 -13.12 -17.26 -8.15
N LYS A 133 -13.47 -18.41 -7.59
CA LYS A 133 -14.87 -18.85 -7.46
C LYS A 133 -15.73 -17.90 -6.62
N LYS A 134 -15.16 -17.26 -5.59
CA LYS A 134 -15.86 -16.25 -4.81
C LYS A 134 -15.97 -14.94 -5.59
N LEU A 135 -14.86 -14.47 -6.15
CA LEU A 135 -14.77 -13.21 -6.88
C LEU A 135 -15.62 -13.21 -8.16
N SER A 136 -15.79 -14.37 -8.83
CA SER A 136 -16.62 -14.47 -10.03
C SER A 136 -18.10 -14.16 -9.79
N LYS A 137 -18.56 -14.20 -8.53
CA LYS A 137 -19.93 -13.85 -8.13
C LYS A 137 -20.14 -12.34 -7.92
N PHE A 138 -19.09 -11.53 -7.97
CA PHE A 138 -19.21 -10.08 -7.83
C PHE A 138 -19.59 -9.46 -9.17
N ASP A 139 -20.55 -8.56 -9.18
CA ASP A 139 -20.99 -7.86 -10.40
C ASP A 139 -20.09 -6.67 -10.76
N ASN A 140 -19.32 -6.15 -9.79
CA ASN A 140 -18.45 -5.00 -9.99
C ASN A 140 -17.12 -5.39 -10.63
N SER A 141 -16.41 -4.39 -11.17
CA SER A 141 -15.02 -4.56 -11.61
C SER A 141 -14.16 -5.07 -10.46
N ILE A 142 -13.22 -5.97 -10.75
CA ILE A 142 -12.31 -6.52 -9.75
C ILE A 142 -10.89 -6.11 -10.10
N VAL A 143 -10.21 -5.53 -9.13
CA VAL A 143 -8.80 -5.12 -9.24
C VAL A 143 -7.97 -5.94 -8.28
N PHE A 144 -6.89 -6.54 -8.76
CA PHE A 144 -5.94 -7.28 -7.93
C PHE A 144 -4.50 -7.06 -8.41
N PHE A 145 -3.57 -7.25 -7.50
CA PHE A 145 -2.14 -7.19 -7.81
C PHE A 145 -1.60 -8.56 -8.17
N VAL A 146 -0.80 -8.61 -9.23
CA VAL A 146 -0.07 -9.80 -9.67
C VAL A 146 1.37 -9.41 -9.97
N SER A 147 2.31 -10.19 -9.45
CA SER A 147 3.72 -10.02 -9.83
C SER A 147 3.93 -10.28 -11.33
N PRO A 148 4.74 -9.46 -12.04
CA PRO A 148 5.06 -9.70 -13.44
C PRO A 148 5.56 -11.13 -13.74
N LYS A 149 6.27 -11.74 -12.80
CA LYS A 149 6.76 -13.14 -12.93
C LYS A 149 5.64 -14.19 -12.91
N LYS A 150 4.45 -13.83 -12.39
CA LYS A 150 3.32 -14.77 -12.21
C LYS A 150 2.18 -14.53 -13.20
N ILE A 151 2.16 -13.39 -13.89
CA ILE A 151 1.03 -12.99 -14.72
C ILE A 151 0.65 -14.06 -15.76
N ASN A 152 1.64 -14.61 -16.48
CA ASN A 152 1.40 -15.63 -17.49
C ASN A 152 0.83 -16.94 -16.93
N LYS A 153 1.07 -17.25 -15.65
CA LYS A 153 0.51 -18.43 -14.97
C LYS A 153 -0.91 -18.19 -14.49
N VAL A 154 -1.28 -16.95 -14.22
CA VAL A 154 -2.59 -16.57 -13.67
C VAL A 154 -3.63 -16.31 -14.76
N ILE A 155 -3.22 -15.79 -15.92
CA ILE A 155 -4.13 -15.47 -17.04
C ILE A 155 -5.05 -16.64 -17.43
N PRO A 156 -4.59 -17.90 -17.61
CA PRO A 156 -5.48 -19.01 -17.94
C PRO A 156 -6.56 -19.22 -16.88
N ASP A 157 -6.21 -19.08 -15.61
CA ASP A 157 -7.16 -19.26 -14.51
C ASP A 157 -8.21 -18.14 -14.47
N ILE A 158 -7.79 -16.89 -14.77
CA ILE A 158 -8.71 -15.75 -14.90
C ILE A 158 -9.71 -16.07 -16.02
N LYS A 159 -9.22 -16.44 -17.21
CA LYS A 159 -10.08 -16.75 -18.35
C LYS A 159 -11.11 -17.84 -18.04
N ASN A 160 -10.71 -18.88 -17.32
CA ASN A 160 -11.58 -20.00 -16.99
C ASN A 160 -12.61 -19.68 -15.89
N ASN A 161 -12.32 -18.78 -14.98
CA ASN A 161 -13.21 -18.49 -13.84
C ASN A 161 -14.07 -17.22 -14.05
N PHE A 162 -13.74 -16.37 -15.03
CA PHE A 162 -14.48 -15.14 -15.33
C PHE A 162 -15.04 -15.14 -16.76
N ILE A 163 -15.56 -16.28 -17.20
CA ILE A 163 -16.16 -16.45 -18.54
C ILE A 163 -17.30 -15.44 -18.71
N GLY A 164 -17.33 -14.75 -19.87
CA GLY A 164 -18.35 -13.76 -20.20
C GLY A 164 -18.17 -12.39 -19.54
N ARG A 165 -17.15 -12.19 -18.73
CA ARG A 165 -16.77 -10.87 -18.21
C ARG A 165 -15.74 -10.20 -19.10
N LYS A 166 -15.89 -8.87 -19.24
CA LYS A 166 -14.89 -8.03 -19.93
C LYS A 166 -13.65 -7.87 -19.11
#